data_83a44902c2f6cf4c767d9289a3ef574f
#
_entry.id   83a44902c2f6cf4c767d9289a3ef574f
#
_cell.length_a   1.000
_cell.length_b   1.000
_cell.length_c   1.000
_cell.angle_alpha   90.00
_cell.angle_beta   90.00
_cell.angle_gamma   90.00
#
_symmetry.space_group_name_H-M   'P 1'
#
loop_
_entity.id
_entity.type
_entity.pdbx_description
1 polymer ?
#
loop_
_entity_poly.entity_id
_entity_poly.type
_entity_poly.pdbx_seq_one_letter_code
_entity_poly.pdbx_strand_id
1 'polypeptide(L)'
;MKIENNKMVSLIYELRENDPDGRIIEALDETRPLTFIYGTGRLLPDFESNINSLKAGDPFRFKLNSDVAYGDKREDMIINIPVAAFLQDGKINEEICRVGNQVPMMDSDGNPLTGIINEITDTFIRMDFNHPMAGLDLYFSGKIVEVREATEYELTATNGSCASCSVNEHSHCSGTCG
;
A
#
# COMPACT_ATOMS: atom_id res chain seq x y z
N MET A 1 2.30 9.96 -26.05
CA MET A 1 0.90 10.05 -25.52
C MET A 1 1.01 10.66 -24.15
N LYS A 2 0.07 11.49 -23.72
CA LYS A 2 0.04 12.09 -22.37
C LYS A 2 -0.75 11.21 -21.41
N ILE A 3 -0.44 11.31 -20.13
CA ILE A 3 -1.23 10.70 -19.06
C ILE A 3 -2.56 11.44 -18.96
N GLU A 4 -3.65 10.71 -19.14
CA GLU A 4 -5.04 11.17 -19.05
C GLU A 4 -5.90 10.03 -18.45
N ASN A 5 -7.13 10.34 -18.05
CA ASN A 5 -8.04 9.34 -17.51
C ASN A 5 -8.21 8.13 -18.43
N ASN A 6 -8.30 6.96 -17.84
CA ASN A 6 -8.43 5.68 -18.53
C ASN A 6 -7.22 5.28 -19.39
N LYS A 7 -6.06 5.88 -19.16
CA LYS A 7 -4.81 5.44 -19.77
C LYS A 7 -4.07 4.48 -18.84
N MET A 8 -3.48 3.46 -19.44
CA MET A 8 -2.54 2.57 -18.74
C MET A 8 -1.18 3.27 -18.68
N VAL A 9 -0.68 3.44 -17.48
CA VAL A 9 0.60 4.07 -17.20
C VAL A 9 1.54 3.07 -16.57
N SER A 10 2.73 2.93 -17.13
CA SER A 10 3.83 2.19 -16.53
C SER A 10 4.92 3.17 -16.14
N LEU A 11 5.34 3.12 -14.90
CA LEU A 11 6.40 3.98 -14.38
C LEU A 11 7.33 3.23 -13.43
N ILE A 12 8.51 3.75 -13.31
CA ILE A 12 9.49 3.34 -12.30
C ILE A 12 9.70 4.49 -11.34
N TYR A 13 9.89 4.17 -10.07
CA TYR A 13 10.15 5.20 -9.07
C TYR A 13 11.01 4.67 -7.92
N GLU A 14 11.61 5.60 -7.23
CA GLU A 14 12.25 5.41 -5.96
C GLU A 14 11.52 6.27 -4.93
N LEU A 15 11.06 5.64 -3.88
CA LEU A 15 10.38 6.26 -2.75
C LEU A 15 11.36 6.39 -1.60
N ARG A 16 11.55 7.61 -1.14
CA ARG A 16 12.42 7.93 0.00
C ARG A 16 11.66 8.61 1.12
N GLU A 17 12.18 8.42 2.32
CA GLU A 17 11.65 9.02 3.53
C GLU A 17 12.09 10.48 3.63
N ASN A 18 11.12 11.39 3.78
CA ASN A 18 11.27 12.82 4.05
C ASN A 18 11.99 13.64 2.97
N ASP A 19 13.15 13.20 2.48
CA ASP A 19 14.07 13.96 1.66
C ASP A 19 14.65 13.16 0.47
N PRO A 20 15.20 13.84 -0.55
CA PRO A 20 15.89 13.18 -1.66
C PRO A 20 17.06 12.28 -1.23
N ASP A 21 17.68 12.60 -0.10
CA ASP A 21 18.78 11.83 0.50
C ASP A 21 18.33 10.90 1.62
N GLY A 22 17.00 10.84 1.85
CA GLY A 22 16.39 9.99 2.87
C GLY A 22 16.53 8.49 2.59
N ARG A 23 16.15 7.70 3.58
CA ARG A 23 16.18 6.23 3.44
C ARG A 23 15.24 5.79 2.33
N ILE A 24 15.72 4.91 1.46
CA ILE A 24 14.88 4.28 0.43
C ILE A 24 13.88 3.35 1.14
N ILE A 25 12.60 3.61 0.92
CA ILE A 25 11.50 2.78 1.42
C ILE A 25 11.16 1.71 0.38
N GLU A 26 11.06 2.14 -0.88
CA GLU A 26 10.72 1.29 -2.01
C GLU A 26 11.44 1.78 -3.27
N ALA A 27 11.87 0.86 -4.10
CA ALA A 27 12.41 1.16 -5.41
C ALA A 27 11.90 0.16 -6.44
N LEU A 28 11.37 0.68 -7.52
CA LEU A 28 10.92 -0.10 -8.68
C LEU A 28 11.79 0.25 -9.88
N ASP A 29 12.23 -0.77 -10.57
CA ASP A 29 13.08 -0.67 -11.74
C ASP A 29 12.36 -1.13 -13.03
N GLU A 30 13.07 -1.10 -14.15
CA GLU A 30 12.53 -1.49 -15.46
C GLU A 30 12.09 -2.96 -15.54
N THR A 31 12.55 -3.81 -14.64
CA THR A 31 12.15 -5.24 -14.59
C THR A 31 10.82 -5.43 -13.89
N ARG A 32 10.44 -4.47 -13.02
CA ARG A 32 9.20 -4.48 -12.25
C ARG A 32 8.58 -3.08 -12.19
N PRO A 33 8.15 -2.52 -13.32
CA PRO A 33 7.51 -1.20 -13.33
C PRO A 33 6.15 -1.27 -12.64
N LEU A 34 5.77 -0.19 -11.97
CA LEU A 34 4.40 -0.01 -11.50
C LEU A 34 3.50 0.27 -12.69
N THR A 35 2.52 -0.59 -12.90
CA THR A 35 1.53 -0.45 -13.98
C THR A 35 0.14 -0.28 -13.39
N PHE A 36 -0.55 0.79 -13.77
CA PHE A 36 -1.89 1.12 -13.27
C PHE A 36 -2.68 1.92 -14.29
N ILE A 37 -4.00 1.99 -14.10
CA ILE A 37 -4.88 2.82 -14.92
C ILE A 37 -5.06 4.15 -14.20
N TYR A 38 -4.69 5.24 -14.87
CA TYR A 38 -4.82 6.60 -14.35
C TYR A 38 -6.30 6.99 -14.16
N GLY A 39 -6.60 7.63 -13.04
CA GLY A 39 -7.95 8.11 -12.72
C GLY A 39 -8.85 7.06 -12.06
N THR A 40 -8.33 5.89 -11.71
CA THR A 40 -9.10 4.85 -11.00
C THR A 40 -9.04 4.95 -9.47
N GLY A 41 -8.27 5.91 -8.94
CA GLY A 41 -8.11 6.11 -7.51
C GLY A 41 -7.33 5.00 -6.79
N ARG A 42 -6.55 4.22 -7.52
CA ARG A 42 -5.68 3.18 -6.94
C ARG A 42 -4.43 3.73 -6.26
N LEU A 43 -4.01 4.90 -6.67
CA LEU A 43 -2.89 5.62 -6.09
C LEU A 43 -3.40 6.84 -5.32
N LEU A 44 -2.50 7.43 -4.56
CA LEU A 44 -2.80 8.67 -3.84
C LEU A 44 -3.21 9.76 -4.84
N PRO A 45 -4.30 10.50 -4.60
CA PRO A 45 -4.79 11.54 -5.51
C PRO A 45 -3.71 12.58 -5.86
N ASP A 46 -2.90 12.96 -4.87
CA ASP A 46 -1.80 13.90 -5.06
C ASP A 46 -0.67 13.32 -5.89
N PHE A 47 -0.41 12.01 -5.80
CA PHE A 47 0.52 11.33 -6.69
C PHE A 47 0.03 11.40 -8.15
N GLU A 48 -1.23 11.04 -8.39
CA GLU A 48 -1.82 11.12 -9.73
C GLU A 48 -1.80 12.55 -10.27
N SER A 49 -2.10 13.54 -9.44
CA SER A 49 -2.08 14.96 -9.84
C SER A 49 -0.70 15.42 -10.30
N ASN A 50 0.36 14.98 -9.63
CA ASN A 50 1.74 15.36 -9.94
C ASN A 50 2.26 14.73 -11.24
N ILE A 51 1.76 13.58 -11.64
CA ILE A 51 2.14 12.91 -12.89
C ILE A 51 1.20 13.25 -14.05
N ASN A 52 0.13 13.98 -13.80
CA ASN A 52 -0.84 14.38 -14.83
C ASN A 52 -0.15 15.09 -16.00
N SER A 53 -0.57 14.77 -17.21
CA SER A 53 -0.07 15.37 -18.46
C SER A 53 1.40 15.06 -18.82
N LEU A 54 2.11 14.28 -18.02
CA LEU A 54 3.44 13.77 -18.38
C LEU A 54 3.34 12.75 -19.52
N LYS A 55 4.47 12.49 -20.15
CA LYS A 55 4.59 11.58 -21.30
C LYS A 55 5.55 10.44 -20.95
N ALA A 56 5.49 9.38 -21.75
CA ALA A 56 6.52 8.36 -21.73
C ALA A 56 7.91 8.98 -21.94
N GLY A 57 8.83 8.67 -21.06
CA GLY A 57 10.19 9.20 -21.03
C GLY A 57 10.37 10.41 -20.11
N ASP A 58 9.31 11.07 -19.65
CA ASP A 58 9.43 12.21 -18.76
C ASP A 58 9.82 11.78 -17.33
N PRO A 59 10.80 12.41 -16.71
CA PRO A 59 11.10 12.22 -15.30
C PRO A 59 10.14 12.99 -14.43
N PHE A 60 9.86 12.49 -13.23
CA PHE A 60 9.10 13.22 -12.23
C PHE A 60 9.84 13.22 -10.89
N ARG A 61 9.63 14.28 -10.12
CA ARG A 61 10.10 14.40 -8.74
C ARG A 61 9.12 15.27 -7.98
N PHE A 62 8.62 14.76 -6.87
CA PHE A 62 7.76 15.54 -5.98
C PHE A 62 7.79 14.94 -4.57
N LYS A 63 7.38 15.76 -3.62
CA LYS A 63 7.22 15.39 -2.22
C LYS A 63 5.74 15.41 -1.87
N LEU A 64 5.27 14.37 -1.21
CA LEU A 64 3.96 14.33 -0.58
C LEU A 64 4.16 14.43 0.93
N ASN A 65 3.51 15.42 1.55
CA ASN A 65 3.52 15.53 3.01
C ASN A 65 2.69 14.41 3.62
N SER A 66 2.96 14.09 4.88
CA SER A 66 2.26 13.02 5.60
C SER A 66 0.74 13.14 5.54
N ASP A 67 0.20 14.35 5.66
CA ASP A 67 -1.24 14.65 5.67
C ASP A 67 -1.96 14.27 4.37
N VAL A 68 -1.30 14.40 3.21
CA VAL A 68 -1.84 14.04 1.89
C VAL A 68 -1.41 12.64 1.43
N ALA A 69 -0.48 12.01 2.13
CA ALA A 69 -0.01 10.64 1.87
C ALA A 69 -0.82 9.64 2.71
N TYR A 70 -0.26 9.18 3.81
CA TYR A 70 -0.87 8.17 4.69
C TYR A 70 -1.40 8.76 6.00
N GLY A 71 -1.47 10.08 6.11
CA GLY A 71 -1.89 10.80 7.29
C GLY A 71 -0.81 10.86 8.37
N ASP A 72 -1.06 11.70 9.37
CA ASP A 72 -0.18 11.81 10.53
C ASP A 72 -0.32 10.61 11.46
N LYS A 73 0.73 10.34 12.24
CA LYS A 73 0.63 9.37 13.32
C LYS A 73 -0.44 9.80 14.32
N ARG A 74 -1.37 8.91 14.56
CA ARG A 74 -2.46 9.12 15.52
C ARG A 74 -2.10 8.43 16.84
N GLU A 75 -2.07 9.18 17.92
CA GLU A 75 -1.81 8.64 19.27
C GLU A 75 -2.93 7.72 19.75
N ASP A 76 -4.16 7.91 19.29
CA ASP A 76 -5.30 7.05 19.58
C ASP A 76 -5.22 5.67 18.91
N MET A 77 -4.34 5.51 17.92
CA MET A 77 -4.01 4.23 17.32
C MET A 77 -2.85 3.49 18.03
N ILE A 78 -2.29 4.08 19.07
CA ILE A 78 -1.31 3.44 19.95
C ILE A 78 -2.05 2.91 21.18
N ILE A 79 -2.24 1.60 21.26
CA ILE A 79 -3.09 0.96 22.26
C ILE A 79 -2.23 0.07 23.16
N ASN A 80 -2.54 0.12 24.46
CA ASN A 80 -1.96 -0.80 25.44
C ASN A 80 -2.85 -2.04 25.56
N ILE A 81 -2.35 -3.18 25.13
CA ILE A 81 -3.07 -4.46 25.16
C ILE A 81 -2.54 -5.28 26.33
N PRO A 82 -3.41 -5.81 27.22
CA PRO A 82 -2.97 -6.66 28.31
C PRO A 82 -2.13 -7.84 27.83
N VAL A 83 -1.03 -8.13 28.51
CA VAL A 83 -0.17 -9.30 28.20
C VAL A 83 -0.96 -10.60 28.14
N ALA A 84 -2.04 -10.70 28.91
CA ALA A 84 -2.93 -11.86 28.90
C ALA A 84 -3.51 -12.21 27.53
N ALA A 85 -3.67 -11.23 26.62
CA ALA A 85 -4.15 -11.44 25.25
C ALA A 85 -3.11 -12.16 24.36
N PHE A 86 -1.85 -12.17 24.75
CA PHE A 86 -0.74 -12.76 23.99
C PHE A 86 -0.25 -14.07 24.63
N LEU A 87 -0.90 -14.52 25.70
CA LEU A 87 -0.57 -15.79 26.33
C LEU A 87 -1.13 -16.95 25.52
N GLN A 88 -0.25 -17.82 25.07
CA GLN A 88 -0.60 -19.17 24.58
C GLN A 88 -0.09 -20.17 25.61
N ASP A 89 -1.00 -21.01 26.12
CA ASP A 89 -0.69 -22.00 27.18
C ASP A 89 -0.01 -21.42 28.44
N GLY A 90 -0.36 -20.16 28.79
CA GLY A 90 0.17 -19.47 29.97
C GLY A 90 1.58 -18.90 29.80
N LYS A 91 2.11 -18.88 28.59
CA LYS A 91 3.41 -18.30 28.27
C LYS A 91 3.29 -17.28 27.13
N ILE A 92 4.06 -16.21 27.24
CA ILE A 92 4.22 -15.26 26.14
C ILE A 92 5.03 -15.94 25.04
N ASN A 93 4.54 -15.85 23.81
CA ASN A 93 5.31 -16.31 22.67
C ASN A 93 6.41 -15.26 22.37
N GLU A 94 7.63 -15.51 22.86
CA GLU A 94 8.77 -14.62 22.72
C GLU A 94 9.21 -14.40 21.26
N GLU A 95 8.79 -15.25 20.33
CA GLU A 95 9.08 -15.08 18.91
C GLU A 95 8.17 -14.04 18.28
N ILE A 96 6.92 -13.95 18.74
CA ILE A 96 5.93 -12.99 18.26
C ILE A 96 6.05 -11.67 19.03
N CYS A 97 6.23 -11.75 20.35
CA CYS A 97 6.31 -10.60 21.25
C CYS A 97 7.73 -10.05 21.32
N ARG A 98 8.17 -9.37 20.28
CA ARG A 98 9.43 -8.60 20.26
C ARG A 98 9.15 -7.16 19.83
N VAL A 99 9.83 -6.22 20.44
CA VAL A 99 9.77 -4.81 20.03
C VAL A 99 10.17 -4.68 18.57
N GLY A 100 9.33 -4.03 17.78
CA GLY A 100 9.49 -3.86 16.34
C GLY A 100 8.84 -4.94 15.47
N ASN A 101 8.31 -6.02 16.07
CA ASN A 101 7.58 -7.04 15.32
C ASN A 101 6.18 -6.55 14.93
N GLN A 102 5.76 -6.99 13.75
CA GLN A 102 4.40 -6.82 13.27
C GLN A 102 3.55 -8.01 13.67
N VAL A 103 2.46 -7.76 14.37
CA VAL A 103 1.52 -8.79 14.82
C VAL A 103 0.18 -8.58 14.14
N PRO A 104 -0.33 -9.57 13.40
CA PRO A 104 -1.66 -9.51 12.84
C PRO A 104 -2.69 -9.69 13.97
N MET A 105 -3.64 -8.78 14.07
CA MET A 105 -4.74 -8.81 15.04
C MET A 105 -6.07 -8.53 14.34
N MET A 106 -7.16 -8.63 15.08
CA MET A 106 -8.49 -8.23 14.62
C MET A 106 -9.03 -7.17 15.58
N ASP A 107 -9.71 -6.18 15.01
CA ASP A 107 -10.46 -5.21 15.81
C ASP A 107 -11.76 -5.83 16.38
N SER A 108 -12.49 -5.05 17.16
CA SER A 108 -13.78 -5.47 17.74
C SER A 108 -14.86 -5.77 16.69
N ASP A 109 -14.69 -5.26 15.46
CA ASP A 109 -15.61 -5.45 14.35
C ASP A 109 -15.20 -6.63 13.44
N GLY A 110 -14.07 -7.29 13.76
CA GLY A 110 -13.55 -8.46 13.04
C GLY A 110 -12.69 -8.11 11.82
N ASN A 111 -12.28 -6.83 11.66
CA ASN A 111 -11.39 -6.44 10.58
C ASN A 111 -9.93 -6.76 10.93
N PRO A 112 -9.15 -7.27 9.97
CA PRO A 112 -7.75 -7.55 10.22
C PRO A 112 -6.96 -6.24 10.33
N LEU A 113 -6.21 -6.10 11.41
CA LEU A 113 -5.28 -5.02 11.66
C LEU A 113 -3.88 -5.58 11.86
N THR A 114 -2.87 -4.82 11.50
CA THR A 114 -1.49 -5.15 11.81
C THR A 114 -0.93 -4.12 12.78
N GLY A 115 -0.57 -4.57 13.97
CA GLY A 115 0.05 -3.72 14.97
C GLY A 115 1.56 -3.95 15.05
N ILE A 116 2.32 -2.90 15.29
CA ILE A 116 3.75 -2.95 15.57
C ILE A 116 3.97 -2.83 17.07
N ILE A 117 4.73 -3.74 17.66
CA ILE A 117 5.05 -3.70 19.08
C ILE A 117 6.08 -2.61 19.33
N ASN A 118 5.69 -1.58 20.07
CA ASN A 118 6.57 -0.48 20.47
C ASN A 118 7.26 -0.72 21.82
N GLU A 119 6.54 -1.33 22.75
CA GLU A 119 7.02 -1.56 24.11
C GLU A 119 6.35 -2.80 24.73
N ILE A 120 7.10 -3.53 25.53
CA ILE A 120 6.61 -4.70 26.26
C ILE A 120 6.88 -4.46 27.75
N THR A 121 5.82 -4.53 28.55
CA THR A 121 5.89 -4.45 30.00
C THR A 121 5.31 -5.73 30.62
N ASP A 122 5.45 -5.90 31.92
CA ASP A 122 4.92 -7.07 32.63
C ASP A 122 3.38 -7.16 32.61
N THR A 123 2.70 -6.05 32.38
CA THR A 123 1.24 -5.93 32.46
C THR A 123 0.56 -5.70 31.13
N PHE A 124 1.22 -5.00 30.21
CA PHE A 124 0.69 -4.67 28.89
C PHE A 124 1.77 -4.64 27.82
N ILE A 125 1.34 -4.79 26.59
CA ILE A 125 2.15 -4.60 25.38
C ILE A 125 1.57 -3.36 24.68
N ARG A 126 2.42 -2.35 24.45
CA ARG A 126 2.05 -1.15 23.69
C ARG A 126 2.22 -1.43 22.22
N MET A 127 1.12 -1.35 21.48
CA MET A 127 1.09 -1.59 20.05
C MET A 127 0.67 -0.36 19.29
N ASP A 128 1.34 -0.13 18.17
CA ASP A 128 1.07 0.96 17.22
C ASP A 128 0.34 0.37 16.00
N PHE A 129 -0.90 0.76 15.80
CA PHE A 129 -1.74 0.37 14.67
C PHE A 129 -1.76 1.41 13.55
N ASN A 130 -0.92 2.43 13.63
CA ASN A 130 -0.76 3.37 12.54
C ASN A 130 -0.18 2.68 11.30
N HIS A 131 -0.48 3.23 10.14
CA HIS A 131 0.20 2.78 8.91
C HIS A 131 1.71 2.95 9.06
N PRO A 132 2.55 1.99 8.58
CA PRO A 132 4.01 2.07 8.71
C PRO A 132 4.62 3.37 8.15
N MET A 133 3.96 3.99 7.19
CA MET A 133 4.36 5.26 6.57
C MET A 133 3.60 6.48 7.12
N ALA A 134 2.76 6.30 8.14
CA ALA A 134 2.06 7.43 8.77
C ALA A 134 3.05 8.38 9.45
N GLY A 135 2.84 9.66 9.29
CA GLY A 135 3.72 10.72 9.83
C GLY A 135 5.04 10.90 9.07
N LEU A 136 5.22 10.20 7.94
CA LEU A 136 6.38 10.37 7.08
C LEU A 136 6.01 11.15 5.84
N ASP A 137 6.82 12.16 5.52
CA ASP A 137 6.77 12.76 4.21
C ASP A 137 7.39 11.81 3.19
N LEU A 138 6.78 11.70 2.03
CA LEU A 138 7.20 10.77 0.99
C LEU A 138 7.81 11.54 -0.19
N TYR A 139 9.05 11.25 -0.50
CA TYR A 139 9.74 11.81 -1.65
C TYR A 139 9.79 10.79 -2.78
N PHE A 140 9.07 11.12 -3.86
CA PHE A 140 9.04 10.30 -5.06
C PHE A 140 9.96 10.87 -6.12
N SER A 141 10.80 10.04 -6.68
CA SER A 141 11.59 10.35 -7.87
C SER A 141 11.53 9.19 -8.84
N GLY A 142 11.22 9.46 -10.10
CA GLY A 142 11.05 8.38 -11.06
C GLY A 142 10.93 8.87 -12.50
N LYS A 143 10.50 7.96 -13.35
CA LYS A 143 10.33 8.19 -14.78
C LYS A 143 9.11 7.43 -15.30
N ILE A 144 8.39 8.07 -16.19
CA ILE A 144 7.33 7.40 -16.94
C ILE A 144 7.97 6.51 -18.01
N VAL A 145 7.70 5.22 -17.95
CA VAL A 145 8.23 4.23 -18.91
C VAL A 145 7.34 4.18 -20.14
N GLU A 146 6.03 4.04 -19.92
CA GLU A 146 5.07 3.89 -21.00
C GLU A 146 3.73 4.54 -20.65
N VAL A 147 3.06 5.06 -21.66
CA VAL A 147 1.65 5.52 -21.58
C VAL A 147 0.93 4.97 -22.80
N ARG A 148 -0.07 4.13 -22.58
CA ARG A 148 -0.92 3.55 -23.62
C ARG A 148 -2.40 3.61 -23.26
N GLU A 149 -3.24 3.33 -24.21
CA GLU A 149 -4.66 3.17 -23.92
C GLU A 149 -4.90 1.89 -23.11
N ALA A 150 -5.74 2.00 -22.09
CA ALA A 150 -6.21 0.81 -21.38
C ALA A 150 -7.19 0.05 -22.27
N THR A 151 -7.10 -1.26 -22.29
CA THR A 151 -8.07 -2.10 -23.00
C THR A 151 -9.39 -2.18 -22.21
N GLU A 152 -10.49 -2.46 -22.91
CA GLU A 152 -11.81 -2.63 -22.25
C GLU A 152 -11.77 -3.69 -21.14
N TYR A 153 -10.98 -4.75 -21.33
CA TYR A 153 -10.79 -5.78 -20.34
C TYR A 153 -10.08 -5.25 -19.07
N GLU A 154 -9.05 -4.44 -19.24
CA GLU A 154 -8.32 -3.82 -18.11
C GLU A 154 -9.20 -2.82 -17.35
N LEU A 155 -10.05 -2.05 -18.05
CA LEU A 155 -11.00 -1.13 -17.45
C LEU A 155 -12.09 -1.86 -16.65
N THR A 156 -12.56 -2.99 -17.13
CA THR A 156 -13.58 -3.80 -16.43
C THR A 156 -12.98 -4.57 -15.25
N ALA A 157 -11.74 -5.05 -15.36
CA ALA A 157 -11.04 -5.74 -14.29
C ALA A 157 -10.77 -4.84 -13.08
N THR A 158 -10.72 -3.52 -13.24
CA THR A 158 -10.55 -2.58 -12.14
C THR A 158 -11.84 -2.31 -11.36
N ASN A 159 -13.00 -2.56 -11.95
CA ASN A 159 -14.32 -2.33 -11.33
C ASN A 159 -14.90 -3.59 -10.66
N GLY A 160 -14.27 -4.75 -10.83
CA GLY A 160 -14.74 -6.01 -10.28
C GLY A 160 -13.64 -6.73 -9.52
N SER A 161 -13.81 -6.87 -8.22
CA SER A 161 -13.03 -7.77 -7.39
C SER A 161 -13.37 -9.22 -7.77
N CYS A 162 -12.76 -9.72 -8.84
CA CYS A 162 -12.70 -11.14 -9.13
C CYS A 162 -11.25 -11.52 -9.43
N ALA A 163 -10.44 -11.57 -8.37
CA ALA A 163 -9.18 -12.26 -8.40
C ALA A 163 -9.47 -13.76 -8.29
N SER A 164 -9.48 -14.46 -9.38
CA SER A 164 -9.12 -15.87 -9.56
C SER A 164 -9.91 -16.49 -10.71
N CYS A 165 -9.42 -16.28 -11.92
CA CYS A 165 -9.60 -17.29 -12.97
C CYS A 165 -8.24 -17.57 -13.56
N SER A 166 -7.60 -18.62 -13.06
CA SER A 166 -6.52 -19.31 -13.77
C SER A 166 -7.08 -19.76 -15.11
N VAL A 167 -6.51 -19.28 -16.19
CA VAL A 167 -6.80 -19.78 -17.54
C VAL A 167 -6.23 -21.19 -17.64
N ASN A 168 -7.08 -22.19 -17.42
CA ASN A 168 -6.87 -23.51 -17.96
C ASN A 168 -7.94 -23.73 -19.03
N GLU A 169 -7.50 -23.99 -20.23
CA GLU A 169 -8.35 -24.31 -21.38
C GLU A 169 -9.31 -25.46 -21.05
N HIS A 170 -10.51 -25.36 -21.55
CA HIS A 170 -11.60 -26.34 -21.51
C HIS A 170 -12.38 -26.43 -20.19
N SER A 171 -13.37 -25.56 -20.06
CA SER A 171 -14.68 -25.97 -19.51
C SER A 171 -15.70 -24.84 -19.65
N HIS A 172 -16.80 -25.15 -20.26
CA HIS A 172 -18.05 -24.35 -20.34
C HIS A 172 -18.47 -23.85 -18.97
N CYS A 173 -18.51 -22.54 -18.78
CA CYS A 173 -19.21 -21.91 -17.67
C CYS A 173 -20.59 -21.45 -18.12
N SER A 174 -21.59 -22.29 -17.92
CA SER A 174 -22.99 -21.87 -17.82
C SER A 174 -23.28 -21.65 -16.33
N GLY A 175 -23.33 -20.40 -15.88
CA GLY A 175 -23.68 -20.02 -14.51
C GLY A 175 -24.30 -18.63 -14.50
N THR A 176 -25.63 -18.60 -14.48
CA THR A 176 -26.48 -17.46 -14.29
C THR A 176 -26.20 -16.81 -12.93
N CYS A 177 -25.81 -15.55 -12.93
CA CYS A 177 -25.86 -14.72 -11.72
C CYS A 177 -27.27 -14.16 -11.57
N GLY A 178 -27.96 -14.58 -10.50
CA GLY A 178 -29.18 -13.96 -10.00
C GLY A 178 -28.84 -13.02 -8.85
#